data_4f6338eca3dc90fb452f736399f0a543
#
_entry.id   4f6338eca3dc90fb452f736399f0a543
#
_cell.length_a   1.000
_cell.length_b   1.000
_cell.length_c   1.000
_cell.angle_alpha   90.00
_cell.angle_beta   90.00
_cell.angle_gamma   90.00
#
_symmetry.space_group_name_H-M   'P 1'
#
loop_
_entity.id
_entity.type
_entity.pdbx_description
1 polymer ?
#
loop_
_entity_poly.entity_id
_entity_poly.type
_entity_poly.pdbx_seq_one_letter_code
_entity_poly.pdbx_strand_id
1 'polypeptide(L)'
;ATIEANVSSKSNSYIGPGLIFGINHNNVFGGGEKLSVKLNGSYEWQTGGGSQHGKASLFNSYEVGLNSSLTYPRIVPGFLPQLPRTRKYPAYTRFQLGANLMNRPHYFRMVSFNGSMSYDYRTSLRAGHSVTPFKLVYTKLLNTTESFDKTMEENPAIALSFRDQFIPSSSYTYTYDTSYGREVDNRFIWQFMGMSAGNILSGITSLFGQHGEKHIFG
;
A
#
# COMPACT_ATOMS: atom_id res chain seq x y z
N ALA A 1 6.90 -12.34 17.83
CA ALA A 1 7.53 -11.08 17.40
C ALA A 1 8.70 -11.43 16.49
N THR A 2 8.95 -10.59 15.50
CA THR A 2 10.11 -10.69 14.58
C THR A 2 10.85 -9.37 14.58
N ILE A 3 12.17 -9.45 14.51
CA ILE A 3 13.04 -8.28 14.35
C ILE A 3 13.93 -8.58 13.15
N GLU A 4 13.94 -7.69 12.18
CA GLU A 4 14.76 -7.80 10.98
C GLU A 4 15.60 -6.55 10.84
N ALA A 5 16.90 -6.70 10.62
CA ALA A 5 17.80 -5.63 10.29
C ALA A 5 18.24 -5.80 8.83
N ASN A 6 18.23 -4.72 8.08
CA ASN A 6 18.69 -4.69 6.70
C ASN A 6 19.56 -3.48 6.43
N VAL A 7 20.31 -3.53 5.34
CA VAL A 7 21.04 -2.39 4.79
C VAL A 7 20.58 -2.22 3.36
N SER A 8 20.11 -1.03 3.03
CA SER A 8 19.70 -0.68 1.67
C SER A 8 20.71 0.23 1.01
N SER A 9 20.98 -0.04 -0.26
CA SER A 9 21.77 0.83 -1.12
C SER A 9 20.92 1.17 -2.35
N LYS A 10 20.81 2.46 -2.67
CA LYS A 10 20.01 2.95 -3.81
C LYS A 10 20.95 3.49 -4.88
N SER A 11 20.49 3.42 -6.13
CA SER A 11 21.27 3.89 -7.31
C SER A 11 21.60 5.39 -7.29
N ASN A 12 20.91 6.17 -6.45
CA ASN A 12 21.15 7.61 -6.26
C ASN A 12 22.15 7.91 -5.13
N SER A 13 23.05 6.98 -4.83
CA SER A 13 24.11 7.11 -3.81
C SER A 13 23.62 7.26 -2.37
N TYR A 14 22.39 6.81 -2.07
CA TYR A 14 21.92 6.68 -0.70
C TYR A 14 22.20 5.28 -0.17
N ILE A 15 22.76 5.21 1.01
CA ILE A 15 22.99 3.96 1.75
C ILE A 15 22.56 4.14 3.20
N GLY A 16 22.00 3.12 3.80
CA GLY A 16 21.66 3.20 5.21
C GLY A 16 21.03 1.94 5.79
N PRO A 17 21.03 1.84 7.13
CA PRO A 17 20.40 0.76 7.84
C PRO A 17 18.89 0.94 7.87
N GLY A 18 18.18 -0.19 7.89
CA GLY A 18 16.76 -0.27 8.16
C GLY A 18 16.48 -1.32 9.23
N LEU A 19 15.48 -1.05 10.03
CA LEU A 19 14.96 -1.96 11.05
C LEU A 19 13.48 -2.20 10.83
N ILE A 20 13.06 -3.44 10.93
CA ILE A 20 11.67 -3.84 10.89
C ILE A 20 11.36 -4.60 12.18
N PHE A 21 10.38 -4.11 12.90
CA PHE A 21 9.82 -4.79 14.07
C PHE A 21 8.41 -5.27 13.73
N GLY A 22 8.15 -6.57 13.88
CA GLY A 22 6.88 -7.19 13.55
C GLY A 22 6.28 -7.96 14.72
N ILE A 23 4.98 -7.78 14.92
CA ILE A 23 4.18 -8.58 15.85
C ILE A 23 3.09 -9.28 15.06
N ASN A 24 3.03 -10.60 15.21
CA ASN A 24 1.96 -11.41 14.66
C ASN A 24 1.20 -12.08 15.80
N HIS A 25 -0.10 -11.89 15.84
CA HIS A 25 -0.99 -12.51 16.80
C HIS A 25 -2.05 -13.32 16.04
N ASN A 26 -2.11 -14.59 16.35
CA ASN A 26 -3.13 -15.48 15.77
C ASN A 26 -4.29 -15.59 16.75
N ASN A 27 -5.53 -15.64 16.22
CA ASN A 27 -6.74 -15.80 17.00
C ASN A 27 -7.05 -14.64 17.94
N VAL A 28 -6.97 -13.41 17.43
CA VAL A 28 -7.12 -12.16 18.23
C VAL A 28 -8.49 -12.08 18.91
N PHE A 29 -9.55 -12.51 18.23
CA PHE A 29 -10.94 -12.44 18.71
C PHE A 29 -11.56 -13.82 18.97
N GLY A 30 -10.77 -14.90 18.95
CA GLY A 30 -11.26 -16.25 19.20
C GLY A 30 -11.85 -16.97 17.98
N GLY A 31 -11.84 -16.35 16.79
CA GLY A 31 -12.39 -16.90 15.55
C GLY A 31 -11.34 -17.25 14.49
N GLY A 32 -10.06 -17.37 14.88
CA GLY A 32 -8.94 -17.69 13.98
C GLY A 32 -8.41 -16.50 13.20
N GLU A 33 -8.74 -15.28 13.61
CA GLU A 33 -8.25 -14.05 13.00
C GLU A 33 -6.75 -13.86 13.22
N LYS A 34 -6.07 -13.32 12.21
CA LYS A 34 -4.64 -13.02 12.28
C LYS A 34 -4.42 -11.53 12.20
N LEU A 35 -3.79 -10.97 13.25
CA LEU A 35 -3.32 -9.60 13.28
C LEU A 35 -1.81 -9.60 13.04
N SER A 36 -1.37 -8.80 12.09
CA SER A 36 0.04 -8.50 11.85
C SER A 36 0.25 -6.99 11.93
N VAL A 37 1.16 -6.56 12.77
CA VAL A 37 1.56 -5.15 12.88
C VAL A 37 3.05 -5.09 12.63
N LYS A 38 3.48 -4.23 11.70
CA LYS A 38 4.89 -4.01 11.35
C LYS A 38 5.23 -2.54 11.47
N LEU A 39 6.26 -2.25 12.22
CA LEU A 39 6.90 -0.95 12.30
C LEU A 39 8.22 -1.06 11.54
N ASN A 40 8.42 -0.21 10.56
CA ASN A 40 9.68 -0.10 9.83
C ASN A 40 10.27 1.28 10.02
N GLY A 41 11.58 1.32 10.19
CA GLY A 41 12.36 2.54 10.26
C GLY A 41 13.59 2.39 9.40
N SER A 42 13.91 3.38 8.59
CA SER A 42 15.17 3.45 7.85
C SER A 42 15.80 4.82 7.99
N TYR A 43 17.09 4.82 7.97
CA TYR A 43 17.93 6.00 8.04
C TYR A 43 18.95 5.92 6.92
N GLU A 44 19.00 6.90 6.05
CA GLU A 44 19.84 6.89 4.88
C GLU A 44 20.71 8.14 4.84
N TRP A 45 21.98 7.98 4.49
CA TRP A 45 22.89 9.08 4.19
C TRP A 45 23.36 9.00 2.75
N GLN A 46 23.65 10.14 2.17
CA GLN A 46 24.17 10.22 0.81
C GLN A 46 25.67 10.04 0.83
N THR A 47 26.17 9.05 0.08
CA THR A 47 27.60 8.82 -0.16
C THR A 47 27.97 9.40 -1.53
N GLY A 48 28.89 10.38 -1.60
CA GLY A 48 29.43 10.85 -2.89
C GLY A 48 29.04 12.27 -3.31
N GLY A 49 28.80 13.17 -2.39
CA GLY A 49 28.79 14.61 -2.66
C GLY A 49 30.23 15.12 -2.73
N GLY A 50 30.72 15.45 -3.93
CA GLY A 50 32.02 16.07 -4.13
C GLY A 50 32.22 17.31 -3.28
N SER A 51 33.38 17.41 -2.69
CA SER A 51 33.85 18.51 -1.85
C SER A 51 33.74 19.85 -2.55
N GLN A 52 32.70 20.61 -2.31
CA GLN A 52 32.77 22.06 -2.37
C GLN A 52 32.13 22.65 -1.11
N HIS A 53 32.99 23.25 -0.30
CA HIS A 53 32.71 23.95 0.95
C HIS A 53 32.37 23.08 2.18
N GLY A 54 33.39 22.54 2.82
CA GLY A 54 33.73 22.55 4.24
C GLY A 54 32.59 22.46 5.29
N LYS A 55 31.57 21.69 5.08
CA LYS A 55 30.73 21.01 6.09
C LYS A 55 30.06 19.87 5.36
N ALA A 56 30.53 18.64 5.59
CA ALA A 56 29.77 17.45 5.27
C ALA A 56 28.49 17.52 6.10
N SER A 57 27.47 18.20 5.62
CA SER A 57 26.14 18.04 6.16
C SER A 57 25.73 16.66 5.71
N LEU A 58 25.81 15.72 6.63
CA LEU A 58 25.26 14.39 6.50
C LEU A 58 23.76 14.59 6.21
N PHE A 59 23.40 14.47 4.93
CA PHE A 59 22.00 14.58 4.50
C PHE A 59 21.27 13.34 4.98
N ASN A 60 20.72 13.47 6.16
CA ASN A 60 20.07 12.38 6.87
C ASN A 60 18.62 12.28 6.42
N SER A 61 18.36 11.38 5.49
CA SER A 61 16.99 10.99 5.14
C SER A 61 16.52 9.94 6.14
N TYR A 62 15.31 10.07 6.65
CA TYR A 62 14.69 9.00 7.42
C TYR A 62 13.28 8.72 6.94
N GLU A 63 12.89 7.47 7.09
CA GLU A 63 11.56 6.98 6.78
C GLU A 63 11.07 6.12 7.94
N VAL A 64 9.85 6.37 8.39
CA VAL A 64 9.19 5.60 9.42
C VAL A 64 7.83 5.18 8.92
N GLY A 65 7.54 3.89 8.96
CA GLY A 65 6.28 3.33 8.50
C GLY A 65 5.65 2.40 9.52
N LEU A 66 4.35 2.47 9.63
CA LEU A 66 3.52 1.55 10.40
C LEU A 66 2.55 0.87 9.46
N ASN A 67 2.53 -0.46 9.45
CA ASN A 67 1.62 -1.26 8.65
C ASN A 67 0.89 -2.25 9.54
N SER A 68 -0.43 -2.30 9.43
CA SER A 68 -1.27 -3.24 10.15
C SER A 68 -2.13 -4.02 9.16
N SER A 69 -2.27 -5.32 9.39
CA SER A 69 -3.11 -6.21 8.59
C SER A 69 -3.90 -7.12 9.49
N LEU A 70 -5.22 -7.09 9.35
CA LEU A 70 -6.14 -7.99 10.06
C LEU A 70 -6.81 -8.90 9.04
N THR A 71 -6.59 -10.21 9.18
CA THR A 71 -7.14 -11.22 8.28
C THR A 71 -8.13 -12.11 9.00
N TYR A 72 -9.36 -12.15 8.51
CA TYR A 72 -10.42 -13.04 8.96
C TYR A 72 -10.46 -14.29 8.09
N PRO A 73 -10.57 -15.52 8.64
CA PRO A 73 -10.73 -16.76 7.88
C PRO A 73 -12.18 -16.96 7.37
N ARG A 74 -12.86 -15.86 7.07
CA ARG A 74 -14.25 -15.81 6.58
C ARG A 74 -14.52 -14.48 5.85
N ILE A 75 -15.65 -14.38 5.17
CA ILE A 75 -16.10 -13.14 4.56
C ILE A 75 -16.75 -12.24 5.63
N VAL A 76 -16.24 -11.02 5.79
CA VAL A 76 -16.71 -10.00 6.75
C VAL A 76 -16.55 -8.62 6.10
N PRO A 77 -17.52 -7.72 6.19
CA PRO A 77 -18.92 -7.91 6.54
C PRO A 77 -19.65 -8.73 5.47
N GLY A 78 -20.73 -9.38 5.86
CA GLY A 78 -21.48 -10.32 5.03
C GLY A 78 -22.45 -9.67 4.03
N PHE A 79 -22.19 -8.47 3.51
CA PHE A 79 -23.04 -7.87 2.47
C PHE A 79 -22.73 -8.38 1.05
N LEU A 80 -21.64 -9.09 0.86
CA LEU A 80 -21.54 -9.96 -0.30
C LEU A 80 -22.53 -11.10 -0.12
N PRO A 81 -23.29 -11.49 -1.18
CA PRO A 81 -24.24 -12.57 -1.09
C PRO A 81 -23.55 -13.73 -0.39
N GLN A 82 -24.16 -14.20 0.71
CA GLN A 82 -23.59 -15.23 1.55
C GLN A 82 -23.36 -16.45 0.65
N LEU A 83 -22.15 -16.55 0.16
CA LEU A 83 -21.69 -17.77 -0.49
C LEU A 83 -21.94 -18.90 0.53
N PRO A 84 -22.56 -20.01 0.15
CA PRO A 84 -23.07 -21.01 1.07
C PRO A 84 -22.08 -21.29 2.20
N ARG A 85 -22.55 -21.39 3.45
CA ARG A 85 -21.75 -21.65 4.64
C ARG A 85 -20.93 -22.95 4.56
N THR A 86 -21.31 -23.85 3.67
CA THR A 86 -20.59 -25.07 3.33
C THR A 86 -19.53 -24.80 2.25
N ARG A 87 -18.57 -23.94 2.56
CA ARG A 87 -17.47 -23.72 1.64
C ARG A 87 -16.49 -24.86 1.69
N LYS A 88 -16.37 -25.54 0.57
CA LYS A 88 -15.32 -26.53 0.33
C LYS A 88 -13.92 -25.89 0.30
N TYR A 89 -13.85 -24.58 0.01
CA TYR A 89 -12.61 -23.85 -0.16
C TYR A 89 -12.52 -22.68 0.81
N PRO A 90 -11.30 -22.37 1.30
CA PRO A 90 -11.09 -21.26 2.23
C PRO A 90 -11.43 -19.90 1.60
N ALA A 91 -11.91 -19.00 2.43
CA ALA A 91 -12.15 -17.63 2.06
C ALA A 91 -11.65 -16.70 3.17
N TYR A 92 -11.07 -15.59 2.79
CA TYR A 92 -10.46 -14.63 3.71
C TYR A 92 -10.96 -13.23 3.42
N THR A 93 -11.11 -12.44 4.48
CA THR A 93 -11.23 -10.99 4.40
C THR A 93 -10.00 -10.39 5.03
N ARG A 94 -9.37 -9.46 4.34
CA ARG A 94 -8.18 -8.77 4.83
C ARG A 94 -8.44 -7.26 4.86
N PHE A 95 -8.23 -6.67 6.03
CA PHE A 95 -8.16 -5.23 6.23
C PHE A 95 -6.70 -4.85 6.39
N GLN A 96 -6.29 -3.81 5.68
CA GLN A 96 -4.93 -3.29 5.76
C GLN A 96 -4.97 -1.78 5.99
N LEU A 97 -4.15 -1.32 6.91
CA LEU A 97 -3.93 0.09 7.19
C LEU A 97 -2.42 0.33 7.25
N GLY A 98 -1.99 1.40 6.63
CA GLY A 98 -0.60 1.81 6.65
C GLY A 98 -0.47 3.32 6.76
N ALA A 99 0.59 3.74 7.43
CA ALA A 99 1.02 5.12 7.50
C ALA A 99 2.53 5.16 7.30
N ASN A 100 3.01 6.08 6.49
CA ASN A 100 4.43 6.26 6.24
C ASN A 100 4.79 7.74 6.28
N LEU A 101 5.85 8.08 7.00
CA LEU A 101 6.44 9.41 7.06
C LEU A 101 7.83 9.33 6.45
N MET A 102 8.05 10.10 5.40
CA MET A 102 9.34 10.27 4.76
C MET A 102 9.84 11.69 4.96
N ASN A 103 11.04 11.85 5.48
CA ASN A 103 11.72 13.12 5.60
C ASN A 103 13.02 13.10 4.81
N ARG A 104 13.12 13.96 3.83
CA ARG A 104 14.36 14.23 3.07
C ARG A 104 14.78 15.66 3.32
N PRO A 105 15.67 15.90 4.28
CA PRO A 105 16.20 17.22 4.56
C PRO A 105 16.74 17.86 3.27
N HIS A 106 16.56 19.16 3.10
CA HIS A 106 16.87 19.94 1.90
C HIS A 106 15.99 19.69 0.68
N TYR A 107 15.00 18.79 0.79
CA TYR A 107 14.02 18.56 -0.28
C TYR A 107 12.61 18.72 0.23
N PHE A 108 12.11 17.68 0.93
CA PHE A 108 10.70 17.65 1.35
C PHE A 108 10.46 16.74 2.57
N ARG A 109 9.31 16.94 3.18
CA ARG A 109 8.70 16.02 4.13
C ARG A 109 7.32 15.62 3.62
N MET A 110 7.07 14.32 3.58
CA MET A 110 5.85 13.75 3.02
C MET A 110 5.27 12.71 3.97
N VAL A 111 3.95 12.67 4.08
CA VAL A 111 3.21 11.64 4.79
C VAL A 111 2.30 10.93 3.81
N SER A 112 2.21 9.61 3.93
CA SER A 112 1.25 8.82 3.19
C SER A 112 0.44 7.92 4.11
N PHE A 113 -0.85 7.79 3.81
CA PHE A 113 -1.76 6.84 4.45
C PHE A 113 -2.32 5.93 3.39
N ASN A 114 -2.46 4.66 3.71
CA ASN A 114 -3.14 3.71 2.86
C ASN A 114 -4.11 2.87 3.68
N GLY A 115 -5.23 2.55 3.08
CA GLY A 115 -6.23 1.67 3.66
C GLY A 115 -6.83 0.80 2.57
N SER A 116 -7.06 -0.47 2.84
CA SER A 116 -7.72 -1.35 1.90
C SER A 116 -8.50 -2.45 2.59
N MET A 117 -9.53 -2.93 1.89
CA MET A 117 -10.28 -4.12 2.25
C MET A 117 -10.29 -5.05 1.05
N SER A 118 -9.92 -6.30 1.25
CA SER A 118 -9.91 -7.31 0.19
C SER A 118 -10.57 -8.61 0.62
N TYR A 119 -11.14 -9.31 -0.35
CA TYR A 119 -11.75 -10.62 -0.23
C TYR A 119 -11.03 -11.60 -1.13
N ASP A 120 -10.44 -12.63 -0.54
CA ASP A 120 -9.78 -13.71 -1.24
C ASP A 120 -10.60 -14.99 -1.06
N TYR A 121 -11.08 -15.57 -2.15
CA TYR A 121 -11.87 -16.80 -2.09
C TYR A 121 -11.66 -17.67 -3.32
N ARG A 122 -12.00 -18.93 -3.20
CA ARG A 122 -11.97 -19.87 -4.31
C ARG A 122 -13.35 -20.41 -4.62
N THR A 123 -13.65 -20.55 -5.90
CA THR A 123 -14.87 -21.20 -6.39
C THR A 123 -14.64 -22.65 -6.78
N SER A 124 -13.39 -22.99 -7.08
CA SER A 124 -12.92 -24.36 -7.31
C SER A 124 -11.49 -24.53 -6.86
N LEU A 125 -10.95 -25.77 -6.92
CA LEU A 125 -9.52 -26.01 -6.63
C LEU A 125 -8.60 -25.15 -7.50
N ARG A 126 -9.00 -24.91 -8.75
CA ARG A 126 -8.17 -24.20 -9.74
C ARG A 126 -8.49 -22.72 -9.86
N ALA A 127 -9.70 -22.29 -9.51
CA ALA A 127 -10.18 -20.93 -9.70
C ALA A 127 -10.15 -20.15 -8.39
N GLY A 128 -9.30 -19.13 -8.33
CA GLY A 128 -9.18 -18.17 -7.24
C GLY A 128 -9.64 -16.79 -7.65
N HIS A 129 -10.22 -16.06 -6.71
CA HIS A 129 -10.71 -14.70 -6.88
C HIS A 129 -10.16 -13.83 -5.76
N SER A 130 -9.66 -12.66 -6.11
CA SER A 130 -9.29 -11.61 -5.17
C SER A 130 -10.04 -10.34 -5.56
N VAL A 131 -10.88 -9.86 -4.68
CA VAL A 131 -11.69 -8.65 -4.89
C VAL A 131 -11.28 -7.62 -3.86
N THR A 132 -10.84 -6.47 -4.31
CA THR A 132 -10.56 -5.31 -3.47
C THR A 132 -11.56 -4.21 -3.82
N PRO A 133 -12.72 -4.18 -3.16
CA PRO A 133 -13.75 -3.20 -3.48
C PRO A 133 -13.32 -1.78 -3.12
N PHE A 134 -12.46 -1.65 -2.13
CA PHE A 134 -11.99 -0.37 -1.65
C PHE A 134 -10.51 -0.41 -1.30
N LYS A 135 -9.73 0.45 -1.92
CA LYS A 135 -8.36 0.78 -1.57
C LYS A 135 -8.18 2.28 -1.71
N LEU A 136 -7.68 2.90 -0.66
CA LEU A 136 -7.39 4.32 -0.61
C LEU A 136 -5.89 4.52 -0.41
N VAL A 137 -5.32 5.41 -1.20
CA VAL A 137 -3.98 5.96 -0.98
C VAL A 137 -4.11 7.47 -0.87
N TYR A 138 -3.67 8.01 0.24
CA TYR A 138 -3.60 9.44 0.49
C TYR A 138 -2.15 9.81 0.74
N THR A 139 -1.62 10.74 -0.03
CA THR A 139 -0.26 11.26 0.12
C THR A 139 -0.33 12.77 0.22
N LYS A 140 0.35 13.31 1.22
CA LYS A 140 0.42 14.76 1.45
C LYS A 140 1.85 15.21 1.63
N LEU A 141 2.21 16.24 0.89
CA LEU A 141 3.44 16.98 1.03
C LEU A 141 3.30 17.98 2.19
N LEU A 142 4.07 17.79 3.26
CA LEU A 142 3.96 18.62 4.47
C LEU A 142 4.78 19.90 4.37
N ASN A 143 6.05 19.75 3.99
CA ASN A 143 7.00 20.86 3.89
C ASN A 143 7.91 20.63 2.71
N THR A 144 8.30 21.73 2.06
CA THR A 144 9.31 21.79 1.00
C THR A 144 10.38 22.82 1.36
N THR A 145 11.48 22.82 0.65
CA THR A 145 12.53 23.84 0.74
C THR A 145 12.46 24.73 -0.49
N GLU A 146 12.92 25.98 -0.36
CA GLU A 146 12.94 26.93 -1.48
C GLU A 146 13.66 26.38 -2.73
N SER A 147 14.73 25.60 -2.54
CA SER A 147 15.45 24.98 -3.64
C SER A 147 14.63 23.89 -4.34
N PHE A 148 13.83 23.16 -3.59
CA PHE A 148 12.95 22.14 -4.13
C PHE A 148 11.74 22.76 -4.82
N ASP A 149 11.19 23.85 -4.27
CA ASP A 149 10.09 24.61 -4.88
C ASP A 149 10.50 25.18 -6.25
N LYS A 150 11.71 25.75 -6.37
CA LYS A 150 12.26 26.17 -7.67
C LYS A 150 12.39 25.00 -8.66
N THR A 151 12.85 23.85 -8.17
CA THR A 151 12.94 22.65 -9.02
C THR A 151 11.57 22.19 -9.52
N MET A 152 10.52 22.31 -8.70
CA MET A 152 9.15 22.00 -9.09
C MET A 152 8.59 23.02 -10.09
N GLU A 153 8.93 24.30 -9.93
CA GLU A 153 8.54 25.36 -10.89
C GLU A 153 9.20 25.14 -12.26
N GLU A 154 10.47 24.77 -12.29
CA GLU A 154 11.22 24.49 -13.51
C GLU A 154 10.79 23.19 -14.20
N ASN A 155 10.27 22.22 -13.45
CA ASN A 155 9.92 20.88 -13.93
C ASN A 155 8.47 20.50 -13.55
N PRO A 156 7.48 20.79 -14.39
CA PRO A 156 6.07 20.47 -14.14
C PRO A 156 5.81 18.96 -13.87
N ALA A 157 6.60 18.07 -14.44
CA ALA A 157 6.48 16.63 -14.21
C ALA A 157 6.85 16.24 -12.77
N ILE A 158 7.85 16.92 -12.18
CA ILE A 158 8.23 16.77 -10.79
C ILE A 158 7.12 17.32 -9.90
N ALA A 159 6.63 18.51 -10.18
CA ALA A 159 5.53 19.12 -9.43
C ALA A 159 4.28 18.22 -9.40
N LEU A 160 3.93 17.60 -10.52
CA LEU A 160 2.82 16.66 -10.60
C LEU A 160 3.04 15.42 -9.73
N SER A 161 4.28 14.92 -9.64
CA SER A 161 4.62 13.71 -8.85
C SER A 161 4.56 13.96 -7.35
N PHE A 162 4.69 15.20 -6.90
CA PHE A 162 4.69 15.58 -5.48
C PHE A 162 3.43 16.32 -5.04
N ARG A 163 2.42 16.41 -5.89
CA ARG A 163 1.11 16.93 -5.46
C ARG A 163 0.46 16.04 -4.40
N ASP A 164 -0.35 16.66 -3.58
CA ASP A 164 -1.25 15.94 -2.69
C ASP A 164 -2.14 15.01 -3.52
N GLN A 165 -2.14 13.74 -3.16
CA GLN A 165 -2.85 12.71 -3.92
C GLN A 165 -3.86 12.00 -3.05
N PHE A 166 -5.07 11.91 -3.55
CA PHE A 166 -6.14 11.10 -2.98
C PHE A 166 -6.63 10.15 -4.05
N ILE A 167 -6.20 8.88 -3.95
CA ILE A 167 -6.44 7.88 -5.00
C ILE A 167 -7.29 6.74 -4.44
N PRO A 168 -8.64 6.84 -4.54
CA PRO A 168 -9.50 5.70 -4.32
C PRO A 168 -9.42 4.76 -5.52
N SER A 169 -9.35 3.46 -5.26
CA SER A 169 -9.28 2.45 -6.30
C SER A 169 -10.02 1.17 -5.90
N SER A 170 -10.43 0.41 -6.88
CA SER A 170 -10.93 -0.94 -6.73
C SER A 170 -10.24 -1.87 -7.70
N SER A 171 -10.10 -3.15 -7.34
CA SER A 171 -9.51 -4.14 -8.21
C SER A 171 -10.16 -5.50 -8.07
N TYR A 172 -10.07 -6.24 -9.15
CA TYR A 172 -10.49 -7.63 -9.20
C TYR A 172 -9.41 -8.45 -9.90
N THR A 173 -9.04 -9.57 -9.31
CA THR A 173 -8.09 -10.52 -9.88
C THR A 173 -8.71 -11.90 -9.91
N TYR A 174 -8.70 -12.50 -11.07
CA TYR A 174 -9.04 -13.90 -11.28
C TYR A 174 -7.77 -14.69 -11.57
N THR A 175 -7.59 -15.82 -10.90
CA THR A 175 -6.43 -16.71 -11.10
C THR A 175 -6.92 -18.13 -11.36
N TYR A 176 -6.47 -18.70 -12.45
CA TYR A 176 -6.67 -20.11 -12.78
C TYR A 176 -5.32 -20.83 -12.74
N ASP A 177 -5.20 -21.84 -11.87
CA ASP A 177 -3.97 -22.61 -11.65
C ASP A 177 -4.27 -24.11 -11.74
N THR A 178 -3.71 -24.77 -12.75
CA THR A 178 -3.93 -26.19 -13.01
C THR A 178 -3.22 -27.11 -12.01
N SER A 179 -2.19 -26.62 -11.35
CA SER A 179 -1.37 -27.41 -10.42
C SER A 179 -1.90 -27.41 -8.98
N TYR A 180 -2.92 -26.60 -8.68
CA TYR A 180 -3.38 -26.51 -7.31
C TYR A 180 -4.07 -27.78 -6.84
N GLY A 181 -3.48 -28.43 -5.81
CA GLY A 181 -3.99 -29.66 -5.21
C GLY A 181 -3.73 -30.94 -6.01
N ARG A 182 -2.84 -30.89 -7.00
CA ARG A 182 -2.46 -32.04 -7.81
C ARG A 182 -1.02 -31.87 -8.30
N GLU A 183 -0.23 -32.95 -8.26
CA GLU A 183 1.01 -33.01 -9.03
C GLU A 183 0.67 -33.13 -10.52
N VAL A 184 1.20 -32.22 -11.31
CA VAL A 184 1.04 -32.22 -12.77
C VAL A 184 2.41 -31.98 -13.40
N ASP A 185 2.70 -32.69 -14.47
CA ASP A 185 3.96 -32.56 -15.22
C ASP A 185 4.10 -31.17 -15.84
N ASN A 186 2.98 -30.57 -16.22
CA ASN A 186 2.94 -29.23 -16.79
C ASN A 186 2.01 -28.32 -15.97
N ARG A 187 2.59 -27.23 -15.45
CA ARG A 187 1.85 -26.21 -14.73
C ARG A 187 1.46 -25.08 -15.67
N PHE A 188 0.17 -24.80 -15.69
CA PHE A 188 -0.38 -23.62 -16.38
C PHE A 188 -1.05 -22.70 -15.36
N ILE A 189 -0.65 -21.44 -15.35
CA ILE A 189 -1.28 -20.37 -14.55
C ILE A 189 -1.74 -19.29 -15.50
N TRP A 190 -3.01 -18.94 -15.39
CA TRP A 190 -3.59 -17.82 -16.09
C TRP A 190 -4.17 -16.84 -15.09
N GLN A 191 -3.84 -15.56 -15.24
CA GLN A 191 -4.31 -14.51 -14.36
C GLN A 191 -4.86 -13.36 -15.18
N PHE A 192 -6.06 -12.93 -14.81
CA PHE A 192 -6.68 -11.73 -15.31
C PHE A 192 -6.84 -10.74 -14.16
N MET A 193 -6.41 -9.48 -14.36
CA MET A 193 -6.55 -8.41 -13.39
C MET A 193 -7.18 -7.19 -14.04
N GLY A 194 -8.23 -6.68 -13.40
CA GLY A 194 -8.85 -5.39 -13.70
C GLY A 194 -8.71 -4.45 -12.52
N MET A 195 -8.35 -3.21 -12.78
CA MET A 195 -8.26 -2.16 -11.76
C MET A 195 -8.91 -0.88 -12.28
N SER A 196 -9.66 -0.22 -11.40
CA SER A 196 -10.22 1.10 -11.64
C SER A 196 -9.75 2.05 -10.53
N ALA A 197 -9.22 3.20 -10.91
CA ALA A 197 -8.78 4.25 -10.00
C ALA A 197 -9.50 5.57 -10.31
N GLY A 198 -9.87 6.32 -9.26
CA GLY A 198 -10.53 7.63 -9.38
C GLY A 198 -12.05 7.60 -9.64
N ASN A 199 -12.58 6.58 -10.31
CA ASN A 199 -13.98 6.52 -10.71
C ASN A 199 -14.97 6.18 -9.58
N ILE A 200 -14.49 5.68 -8.46
CA ILE A 200 -15.35 5.30 -7.33
C ILE A 200 -16.05 6.53 -6.74
N LEU A 201 -15.35 7.66 -6.68
CA LEU A 201 -15.93 8.90 -6.16
C LEU A 201 -17.07 9.41 -7.04
N SER A 202 -16.88 9.41 -8.36
CA SER A 202 -17.94 9.80 -9.31
C SER A 202 -19.12 8.85 -9.29
N GLY A 203 -18.89 7.54 -9.10
CA GLY A 203 -19.95 6.55 -8.93
C GLY A 203 -20.75 6.74 -7.64
N ILE A 204 -20.09 7.03 -6.53
CA ILE A 204 -20.75 7.30 -5.24
C ILE A 204 -21.53 8.62 -5.31
N THR A 205 -20.95 9.68 -5.84
CA THR A 205 -21.64 10.97 -5.99
C THR A 205 -22.85 10.87 -6.93
N SER A 206 -22.78 10.05 -7.96
CA SER A 206 -23.94 9.80 -8.86
C SER A 206 -25.04 8.96 -8.20
N LEU A 207 -24.70 8.06 -7.28
CA LEU A 207 -25.66 7.22 -6.55
C LEU A 207 -26.35 7.95 -5.39
N PHE A 208 -25.67 8.89 -4.74
CA PHE A 208 -26.20 9.63 -3.60
C PHE A 208 -26.79 11.00 -3.96
N GLY A 209 -26.96 11.28 -5.26
CA GLY A 209 -27.73 12.41 -5.77
C GLY A 209 -27.11 13.77 -5.48
N GLN A 210 -26.85 14.47 -6.53
CA GLN A 210 -26.56 15.90 -6.61
C GLN A 210 -27.12 16.73 -5.45
N HIS A 211 -26.23 17.10 -4.50
CA HIS A 211 -26.27 18.41 -3.84
C HIS A 211 -24.93 18.61 -3.16
N GLY A 212 -24.07 19.42 -3.74
CA GLY A 212 -22.81 19.83 -3.11
C GLY A 212 -21.72 20.15 -4.15
N GLU A 213 -21.78 21.36 -4.57
CA GLU A 213 -20.74 22.21 -5.17
C GLU A 213 -19.40 21.63 -5.65
N LYS A 214 -19.16 21.90 -6.91
CA LYS A 214 -17.90 22.02 -7.62
C LYS A 214 -16.86 22.81 -6.81
N HIS A 215 -16.03 22.18 -6.02
CA HIS A 215 -14.75 22.77 -5.54
C HIS A 215 -13.98 21.77 -4.66
N ILE A 216 -13.52 20.65 -5.26
CA ILE A 216 -12.53 19.79 -4.55
C ILE A 216 -11.27 19.53 -5.39
N PHE A 217 -11.26 19.94 -6.66
CA PHE A 217 -10.06 19.84 -7.51
C PHE A 217 -9.90 21.13 -8.31
N GLY A 218 -9.22 22.09 -7.70
CA GLY A 218 -8.62 23.26 -8.31
C GLY A 218 -7.11 23.21 -8.10
#